data_077bd3983e6830c1b52f1179fcb026f6
#
_entry.id   077bd3983e6830c1b52f1179fcb026f6
#
_cell.length_a   1.000
_cell.length_b   1.000
_cell.length_c   1.000
_cell.angle_alpha   90.00
_cell.angle_beta   90.00
_cell.angle_gamma   90.00
#
_symmetry.space_group_name_H-M   'P 1'
#
loop_
_entity.id
_entity.type
_entity.pdbx_description
1 polymer ?
#
loop_
_entity_poly.entity_id
_entity_poly.type
_entity_poly.pdbx_seq_one_letter_code
_entity_poly.pdbx_strand_id
1 'polypeptide(L)'
;MKKSFPMGHKERKIHLSSVSGVATTKPELIDWFDRYVPSLEIFTTKSFQVKPNSGNREPVICETESGNLGNSVGLRNPGLEKSLPPLVTLREKGFSKWLNVSLSADNPEDFITLIKAFDPVADSVELNFSCPHAK
;
A
#
# COMPACT_ATOMS: atom_id res chain seq x y z
N MET A 1 -15.12 -0.41 14.34
CA MET A 1 -16.25 0.29 13.66
C MET A 1 -15.82 0.57 12.24
N LYS A 2 -16.37 -0.14 11.25
CA LYS A 2 -16.03 0.08 9.82
C LYS A 2 -16.52 1.49 9.42
N LYS A 3 -15.59 2.35 9.03
CA LYS A 3 -15.95 3.66 8.47
C LYS A 3 -16.63 3.44 7.12
N SER A 4 -17.85 3.94 6.93
CA SER A 4 -18.48 3.94 5.61
C SER A 4 -17.92 5.12 4.81
N PHE A 5 -17.39 4.84 3.64
CA PHE A 5 -17.07 5.88 2.67
C PHE A 5 -18.40 6.44 2.13
N PRO A 6 -18.68 7.75 2.24
CA PRO A 6 -19.92 8.31 1.72
C PRO A 6 -19.88 8.32 0.18
N MET A 7 -20.46 7.29 -0.42
CA MET A 7 -20.74 7.25 -1.87
C MET A 7 -22.08 7.89 -2.16
N GLY A 8 -22.26 9.17 -1.88
CA GLY A 8 -23.50 9.91 -2.11
C GLY A 8 -23.29 11.10 -3.04
N HIS A 9 -24.22 11.24 -3.99
CA HIS A 9 -24.17 12.21 -5.11
C HIS A 9 -24.27 13.70 -4.77
N LYS A 10 -24.09 14.16 -3.53
CA LYS A 10 -24.45 15.55 -3.19
C LYS A 10 -23.33 16.50 -2.74
N GLU A 11 -22.15 16.07 -2.53
CA GLU A 11 -20.98 16.98 -2.44
C GLU A 11 -19.73 16.14 -2.75
N ARG A 12 -19.11 16.37 -3.90
CA ARG A 12 -17.86 15.69 -4.26
C ARG A 12 -16.72 16.29 -3.45
N LYS A 13 -16.53 15.78 -2.25
CA LYS A 13 -15.31 16.03 -1.48
C LYS A 13 -14.18 15.27 -2.18
N ILE A 14 -13.16 15.99 -2.64
CA ILE A 14 -11.96 15.40 -3.21
C ILE A 14 -11.11 14.90 -2.04
N HIS A 15 -10.80 13.60 -2.03
CA HIS A 15 -9.88 13.00 -1.08
C HIS A 15 -8.52 12.79 -1.74
N LEU A 16 -7.44 13.25 -1.10
CA LEU A 16 -6.09 13.00 -1.57
C LEU A 16 -5.63 11.62 -1.07
N SER A 17 -5.16 10.81 -2.00
CA SER A 17 -4.63 9.47 -1.75
C SER A 17 -3.18 9.37 -2.18
N SER A 18 -2.35 8.67 -1.40
CA SER A 18 -1.09 8.17 -1.91
C SER A 18 -1.34 7.01 -2.87
N VAL A 19 -0.41 6.80 -3.80
CA VAL A 19 -0.38 5.60 -4.64
C VAL A 19 0.48 4.51 -3.99
N SER A 20 0.21 3.25 -4.35
CA SER A 20 0.96 2.11 -3.83
C SER A 20 2.47 2.25 -4.06
N GLY A 21 3.25 2.11 -2.99
CA GLY A 21 4.71 2.15 -3.02
C GLY A 21 5.33 3.55 -3.14
N VAL A 22 4.52 4.63 -3.10
CA VAL A 22 4.99 6.02 -3.02
C VAL A 22 4.54 6.60 -1.68
N ALA A 23 5.47 7.18 -0.92
CA ALA A 23 5.23 7.71 0.44
C ALA A 23 4.78 6.66 1.50
N THR A 24 4.67 5.40 1.12
CA THR A 24 4.08 4.33 1.96
C THR A 24 4.88 3.03 1.91
N THR A 25 6.14 3.09 1.48
CA THR A 25 7.03 1.91 1.39
C THR A 25 7.38 1.32 2.74
N LYS A 26 7.29 2.12 3.80
CA LYS A 26 7.52 1.73 5.19
C LYS A 26 6.50 2.41 6.10
N PRO A 27 6.07 1.77 7.21
CA PRO A 27 5.12 2.36 8.17
C PRO A 27 5.58 3.69 8.77
N GLU A 28 6.89 3.86 8.96
CA GLU A 28 7.47 5.11 9.46
C GLU A 28 7.24 6.29 8.50
N LEU A 29 7.21 6.03 7.20
CA LEU A 29 6.85 7.04 6.21
C LEU A 29 5.36 7.39 6.27
N ILE A 30 4.48 6.43 6.53
CA ILE A 30 3.05 6.68 6.74
C ILE A 30 2.86 7.63 7.92
N ASP A 31 3.51 7.34 9.07
CA ASP A 31 3.47 8.19 10.27
C ASP A 31 4.01 9.60 9.98
N TRP A 32 5.12 9.70 9.24
CA TRP A 32 5.70 10.97 8.85
C TRP A 32 4.74 11.80 7.96
N PHE A 33 4.20 11.20 6.89
CA PHE A 33 3.26 11.88 6.00
C PHE A 33 1.94 12.24 6.69
N ASP A 34 1.46 11.43 7.63
CA ASP A 34 0.29 11.74 8.43
C ASP A 34 0.47 13.03 9.24
N ARG A 35 1.67 13.24 9.79
CA ARG A 35 2.01 14.44 10.59
C ARG A 35 2.24 15.68 9.73
N TYR A 36 2.97 15.55 8.62
CA TYR A 36 3.47 16.69 7.86
C TYR A 36 2.64 17.02 6.62
N VAL A 37 1.76 16.14 6.19
CA VAL A 37 0.86 16.33 5.05
C VAL A 37 -0.58 16.02 5.47
N PRO A 38 -1.19 16.89 6.29
CA PRO A 38 -2.51 16.62 6.88
C PRO A 38 -3.64 16.50 5.86
N SER A 39 -3.47 17.05 4.65
CA SER A 39 -4.41 16.91 3.53
C SER A 39 -4.43 15.52 2.90
N LEU A 40 -3.41 14.68 3.13
CA LEU A 40 -3.40 13.30 2.68
C LEU A 40 -4.34 12.47 3.57
N GLU A 41 -5.45 12.00 3.01
CA GLU A 41 -6.51 11.34 3.77
C GLU A 41 -6.50 9.81 3.61
N ILE A 42 -5.98 9.30 2.49
CA ILE A 42 -5.92 7.88 2.16
C ILE A 42 -4.47 7.47 1.95
N PHE A 43 -4.05 6.45 2.66
CA PHE A 43 -2.71 5.88 2.55
C PHE A 43 -2.79 4.49 1.93
N THR A 44 -2.31 4.35 0.69
CA THR A 44 -2.21 3.06 0.01
C THR A 44 -0.82 2.49 0.24
N THR A 45 -0.73 1.33 0.90
CA THR A 45 0.56 0.70 1.19
C THR A 45 1.26 0.20 -0.07
N LYS A 46 2.54 -0.15 0.06
CA LYS A 46 3.20 -1.00 -0.93
C LYS A 46 2.44 -2.33 -1.07
N SER A 47 2.44 -2.91 -2.28
CA SER A 47 1.81 -4.22 -2.49
C SER A 47 2.56 -5.31 -1.72
N PHE A 48 1.84 -6.05 -0.88
CA PHE A 48 2.36 -7.17 -0.10
C PHE A 48 2.00 -8.51 -0.74
N GLN A 49 2.89 -9.48 -0.58
CA GLN A 49 2.69 -10.88 -0.96
C GLN A 49 2.73 -11.75 0.29
N VAL A 50 2.26 -13.00 0.20
CA VAL A 50 2.37 -13.96 1.32
C VAL A 50 3.83 -14.20 1.65
N LYS A 51 4.65 -14.50 0.64
CA LYS A 51 6.09 -14.71 0.79
C LYS A 51 6.87 -13.43 0.53
N PRO A 52 8.05 -13.25 1.15
CA PRO A 52 8.92 -12.13 0.82
C PRO A 52 9.41 -12.22 -0.62
N ASN A 53 9.54 -11.05 -1.25
CA ASN A 53 10.07 -10.93 -2.61
C ASN A 53 11.18 -9.87 -2.60
N SER A 54 12.38 -10.27 -3.00
CA SER A 54 13.54 -9.37 -3.08
C SER A 54 13.46 -8.38 -4.24
N GLY A 55 12.54 -8.61 -5.19
CA GLY A 55 12.43 -7.81 -6.40
C GLY A 55 13.58 -8.03 -7.37
N ASN A 56 13.69 -7.14 -8.34
CA ASN A 56 14.73 -7.19 -9.34
C ASN A 56 16.07 -6.68 -8.81
N ARG A 57 17.16 -7.04 -9.51
CA ARG A 57 18.52 -6.57 -9.21
C ARG A 57 18.67 -5.10 -9.62
N GLU A 58 19.40 -4.34 -8.80
CA GLU A 58 19.75 -2.94 -9.08
C GLU A 58 20.63 -2.80 -10.38
N PRO A 59 20.47 -1.70 -11.14
CA PRO A 59 19.59 -0.56 -10.88
C PRO A 59 18.13 -0.83 -11.28
N VAL A 60 17.17 -0.41 -10.44
CA VAL A 60 15.72 -0.61 -10.65
C VAL A 60 14.97 0.67 -10.95
N ILE A 61 15.65 1.82 -10.92
CA ILE A 61 15.11 3.13 -11.27
C ILE A 61 16.04 3.77 -12.28
N CYS A 62 15.47 4.34 -13.33
CA CYS A 62 16.20 5.14 -14.31
C CYS A 62 15.44 6.43 -14.62
N GLU A 63 16.18 7.46 -14.95
CA GLU A 63 15.68 8.72 -15.50
C GLU A 63 16.16 8.86 -16.94
N THR A 64 15.28 9.29 -17.85
CA THR A 64 15.64 9.59 -19.22
C THR A 64 16.09 11.05 -19.34
N GLU A 65 16.77 11.40 -20.44
CA GLU A 65 17.16 12.78 -20.74
C GLU A 65 15.97 13.75 -20.80
N SER A 66 14.77 13.25 -21.09
CA SER A 66 13.53 14.04 -21.10
C SER A 66 12.88 14.17 -19.70
N GLY A 67 13.51 13.66 -18.65
CA GLY A 67 13.00 13.71 -17.27
C GLY A 67 11.92 12.68 -16.95
N ASN A 68 11.68 11.70 -17.81
CA ASN A 68 10.77 10.60 -17.49
C ASN A 68 11.46 9.61 -16.55
N LEU A 69 10.70 9.12 -15.57
CA LEU A 69 11.16 8.09 -14.64
C LEU A 69 10.61 6.71 -15.05
N GLY A 70 11.51 5.75 -15.18
CA GLY A 70 11.17 4.34 -15.34
C GLY A 70 11.57 3.53 -14.12
N ASN A 71 10.83 2.49 -13.80
CA ASN A 71 11.22 1.56 -12.76
C ASN A 71 10.95 0.11 -13.14
N SER A 72 11.73 -0.79 -12.53
CA SER A 72 11.59 -2.25 -12.62
C SER A 72 11.81 -2.89 -11.25
N VAL A 73 11.17 -2.35 -10.21
CA VAL A 73 11.38 -2.79 -8.81
C VAL A 73 11.01 -4.26 -8.59
N GLY A 74 10.05 -4.82 -9.35
CA GLY A 74 9.68 -6.23 -9.30
C GLY A 74 8.96 -6.64 -8.02
N LEU A 75 7.99 -5.85 -7.56
CA LEU A 75 7.17 -6.12 -6.37
C LEU A 75 7.98 -6.41 -5.08
N ARG A 76 9.17 -5.85 -4.94
CA ARG A 76 9.98 -6.00 -3.71
C ARG A 76 9.15 -5.70 -2.48
N ASN A 77 8.98 -6.69 -1.59
CA ASN A 77 8.23 -6.56 -0.34
C ASN A 77 8.72 -7.59 0.69
N PRO A 78 8.52 -7.34 2.01
CA PRO A 78 9.04 -8.20 3.06
C PRO A 78 8.18 -9.45 3.34
N GLY A 79 7.06 -9.64 2.63
CA GLY A 79 6.10 -10.71 2.89
C GLY A 79 5.14 -10.40 4.03
N LEU A 80 4.09 -11.22 4.17
CA LEU A 80 3.02 -11.04 5.15
C LEU A 80 3.54 -10.95 6.60
N GLU A 81 4.38 -11.89 7.01
CA GLU A 81 4.87 -12.00 8.38
C GLU A 81 5.57 -10.71 8.88
N LYS A 82 6.31 -10.04 7.99
CA LYS A 82 7.04 -8.81 8.33
C LYS A 82 6.26 -7.54 8.04
N SER A 83 5.22 -7.61 7.22
CA SER A 83 4.41 -6.44 6.85
C SER A 83 3.28 -6.15 7.83
N LEU A 84 2.66 -7.18 8.37
CA LEU A 84 1.49 -7.03 9.24
C LEU A 84 1.83 -6.37 10.59
N PRO A 85 2.83 -6.81 11.38
CA PRO A 85 3.08 -6.27 12.71
C PRO A 85 3.31 -4.75 12.75
N PRO A 86 4.08 -4.14 11.81
CA PRO A 86 4.24 -2.69 11.80
C PRO A 86 2.94 -1.92 11.53
N LEU A 87 1.99 -2.48 10.75
CA LEU A 87 0.69 -1.84 10.52
C LEU A 87 -0.23 -1.97 11.72
N VAL A 88 -0.17 -3.08 12.46
CA VAL A 88 -0.83 -3.23 13.77
C VAL A 88 -0.32 -2.14 14.72
N THR A 89 0.99 -2.02 14.86
CA THR A 89 1.62 -0.99 15.71
C THR A 89 1.23 0.43 15.28
N LEU A 90 1.13 0.69 13.98
CA LEU A 90 0.67 1.98 13.45
C LEU A 90 -0.76 2.31 13.94
N ARG A 91 -1.67 1.35 13.90
CA ARG A 91 -3.04 1.49 14.41
C ARG A 91 -3.08 1.68 15.92
N GLU A 92 -2.30 0.91 16.68
CA GLU A 92 -2.18 1.03 18.13
C GLU A 92 -1.68 2.41 18.58
N LYS A 93 -0.81 3.04 17.79
CA LYS A 93 -0.34 4.42 18.00
C LYS A 93 -1.38 5.50 17.67
N GLY A 94 -2.57 5.11 17.22
CA GLY A 94 -3.68 6.04 16.99
C GLY A 94 -3.81 6.54 15.55
N PHE A 95 -3.14 5.93 14.57
CA PHE A 95 -3.36 6.26 13.16
C PHE A 95 -4.82 6.05 12.78
N SER A 96 -5.53 7.13 12.44
CA SER A 96 -6.98 7.15 12.25
C SER A 96 -7.42 7.42 10.81
N LYS A 97 -6.51 7.77 9.92
CA LYS A 97 -6.80 8.00 8.51
C LYS A 97 -7.08 6.68 7.78
N TRP A 98 -7.56 6.78 6.55
CA TRP A 98 -7.92 5.61 5.75
C TRP A 98 -6.66 4.86 5.31
N LEU A 99 -6.55 3.61 5.69
CA LEU A 99 -5.46 2.72 5.30
C LEU A 99 -5.97 1.72 4.25
N ASN A 100 -5.56 1.92 3.01
CA ASN A 100 -5.80 1.02 1.90
C ASN A 100 -4.61 0.08 1.76
N VAL A 101 -4.79 -1.22 1.99
CA VAL A 101 -3.68 -2.18 1.91
C VAL A 101 -3.63 -2.79 0.51
N SER A 102 -2.53 -2.54 -0.21
CA SER A 102 -2.31 -3.12 -1.53
C SER A 102 -1.75 -4.54 -1.41
N LEU A 103 -2.36 -5.47 -2.14
CA LEU A 103 -2.05 -6.90 -2.12
C LEU A 103 -1.73 -7.39 -3.52
N SER A 104 -0.77 -8.30 -3.64
CA SER A 104 -0.43 -8.99 -4.88
C SER A 104 -0.24 -10.47 -4.62
N ALA A 105 -0.78 -11.31 -5.51
CA ALA A 105 -0.62 -12.76 -5.44
C ALA A 105 -0.74 -13.38 -6.84
N ASP A 106 -0.21 -14.58 -6.99
CA ASP A 106 -0.24 -15.34 -8.24
C ASP A 106 -1.43 -16.30 -8.32
N ASN A 107 -2.16 -16.45 -7.21
CA ASN A 107 -3.32 -17.35 -7.10
C ASN A 107 -4.39 -16.77 -6.14
N PRO A 108 -5.66 -17.20 -6.27
CA PRO A 108 -6.76 -16.73 -5.43
C PRO A 108 -6.59 -17.06 -3.94
N GLU A 109 -5.99 -18.19 -3.60
CA GLU A 109 -5.82 -18.68 -2.23
C GLU A 109 -4.91 -17.74 -1.42
N ASP A 110 -3.84 -17.26 -2.04
CA ASP A 110 -2.92 -16.29 -1.43
C ASP A 110 -3.60 -14.92 -1.24
N PHE A 111 -4.46 -14.47 -2.19
CA PHE A 111 -5.27 -13.28 -1.99
C PHE A 111 -6.20 -13.43 -0.79
N ILE A 112 -6.90 -14.56 -0.65
CA ILE A 112 -7.78 -14.83 0.49
C ILE A 112 -6.99 -14.80 1.80
N THR A 113 -5.80 -15.42 1.83
CA THR A 113 -4.90 -15.43 2.99
C THR A 113 -4.49 -14.01 3.39
N LEU A 114 -4.06 -13.20 2.44
CA LEU A 114 -3.66 -11.80 2.65
C LEU A 114 -4.84 -10.95 3.14
N ILE A 115 -6.00 -11.04 2.49
CA ILE A 115 -7.20 -10.28 2.87
C ILE A 115 -7.58 -10.58 4.32
N LYS A 116 -7.66 -11.87 4.70
CA LYS A 116 -7.99 -12.26 6.07
C LYS A 116 -6.98 -11.74 7.09
N ALA A 117 -5.70 -11.76 6.75
CA ALA A 117 -4.65 -11.30 7.65
C ALA A 117 -4.66 -9.78 7.85
N PHE A 118 -4.90 -9.00 6.80
CA PHE A 118 -4.91 -7.55 6.89
C PHE A 118 -6.27 -6.94 7.25
N ASP A 119 -7.39 -7.68 7.21
CA ASP A 119 -8.75 -7.19 7.56
C ASP A 119 -8.82 -6.44 8.92
N PRO A 120 -8.09 -6.86 9.98
CA PRO A 120 -8.12 -6.15 11.26
C PRO A 120 -7.51 -4.75 11.22
N VAL A 121 -6.62 -4.46 10.30
CA VAL A 121 -5.87 -3.19 10.23
C VAL A 121 -6.26 -2.32 9.04
N ALA A 122 -6.78 -2.91 7.96
CA ALA A 122 -7.15 -2.23 6.73
C ALA A 122 -8.56 -1.63 6.80
N ASP A 123 -8.75 -0.43 6.24
CA ASP A 123 -10.09 0.12 5.96
C ASP A 123 -10.59 -0.35 4.58
N SER A 124 -9.66 -0.63 3.65
CA SER A 124 -9.92 -1.24 2.34
C SER A 124 -8.71 -2.01 1.84
N VAL A 125 -8.90 -2.82 0.82
CA VAL A 125 -7.81 -3.51 0.12
C VAL A 125 -7.82 -3.15 -1.37
N GLU A 126 -6.62 -3.04 -1.94
CA GLU A 126 -6.37 -2.90 -3.37
C GLU A 126 -5.78 -4.23 -3.87
N LEU A 127 -6.37 -4.82 -4.89
CA LEU A 127 -5.85 -6.03 -5.52
C LEU A 127 -5.01 -5.64 -6.75
N ASN A 128 -3.70 -5.83 -6.65
CA ASN A 128 -2.77 -5.52 -7.73
C ASN A 128 -2.63 -6.72 -8.68
N PHE A 129 -3.32 -6.64 -9.83
CA PHE A 129 -3.25 -7.62 -10.92
C PHE A 129 -2.35 -7.21 -12.07
N SER A 130 -1.74 -6.02 -12.02
CA SER A 130 -1.15 -5.38 -13.21
C SER A 130 0.37 -5.32 -13.22
N CYS A 131 1.07 -5.95 -12.27
CA CYS A 131 2.52 -5.90 -12.28
C CYS A 131 3.10 -6.86 -13.33
N PRO A 132 3.67 -6.37 -14.46
CA PRO A 132 4.19 -7.24 -15.52
C PRO A 132 5.50 -7.95 -15.13
N HIS A 133 6.08 -7.60 -14.00
CA HIS A 133 7.36 -8.12 -13.50
C HIS A 133 7.21 -9.08 -12.31
N ALA A 134 5.98 -9.45 -11.95
CA ALA A 134 5.71 -10.52 -11.00
C ALA A 134 5.91 -11.85 -11.73
N LYS A 135 7.03 -12.52 -11.46
CA LYS A 135 7.26 -13.93 -11.79
C LYS A 135 7.36 -14.72 -10.52
#